data_8625486c4f4af3345dc5f7995d1bd638
#
_entry.id   8625486c4f4af3345dc5f7995d1bd638
#
_cell.length_a   1.000
_cell.length_b   1.000
_cell.length_c   1.000
_cell.angle_alpha   90.00
_cell.angle_beta   90.00
_cell.angle_gamma   90.00
#
_symmetry.space_group_name_H-M   'P 1'
#
loop_
_entity.id
_entity.type
_entity.pdbx_description
1 polymer ?
#
loop_
_entity_poly.entity_id
_entity_poly.type
_entity_poly.pdbx_seq_one_letter_code
_entity_poly.pdbx_strand_id
1 'polypeptide(L)'
;MFEMFSGLGLWWSIGLVLAVFFVLAYEFINGFHDTANAVATVIYTKAMPAHMAVVASGLFNFAGVMLGGLGVAYAIVHLLPIDLLLGMDSTQGLIMVFSLLFSAIVWNLGTWYFGIPASSSHTLIGSILGVGGAYALISHQPLKEGINVG
;
A
#
# COMPACT_ATOMS: atom_id res chain seq x y z
N MET A 1 -17.62 12.91 -7.11
CA MET A 1 -17.08 11.52 -7.22
C MET A 1 -17.85 10.70 -8.26
N PHE A 2 -19.17 10.69 -8.27
CA PHE A 2 -19.97 9.96 -9.29
C PHE A 2 -19.81 10.50 -10.72
N GLU A 3 -19.54 11.79 -10.91
CA GLU A 3 -19.35 12.38 -12.26
C GLU A 3 -18.03 11.91 -12.93
N MET A 4 -17.02 11.52 -12.15
CA MET A 4 -15.80 10.93 -12.69
C MET A 4 -16.03 9.58 -13.38
N PHE A 5 -17.10 8.88 -13.03
CA PHE A 5 -17.43 7.57 -13.59
C PHE A 5 -18.42 7.64 -14.76
N SER A 6 -19.09 8.79 -14.97
CA SER A 6 -20.15 8.93 -15.98
C SER A 6 -19.65 8.90 -17.45
N GLY A 7 -18.32 9.04 -17.65
CA GLY A 7 -17.70 8.94 -18.98
C GLY A 7 -16.91 7.66 -19.24
N LEU A 8 -16.79 6.77 -18.23
CA LEU A 8 -16.00 5.54 -18.33
C LEU A 8 -16.90 4.37 -18.75
N GLY A 9 -16.43 3.53 -19.65
CA GLY A 9 -17.10 2.28 -19.98
C GLY A 9 -17.23 1.37 -18.75
N LEU A 10 -18.25 0.50 -18.76
CA LEU A 10 -18.60 -0.38 -17.62
C LEU A 10 -17.40 -1.17 -17.07
N TRP A 11 -16.56 -1.70 -17.95
CA TRP A 11 -15.37 -2.47 -17.55
C TRP A 11 -14.34 -1.65 -16.77
N TRP A 12 -14.14 -0.41 -17.17
CA TRP A 12 -13.23 0.52 -16.47
C TRP A 12 -13.77 0.91 -15.10
N SER A 13 -15.07 1.14 -15.00
CA SER A 13 -15.73 1.44 -13.73
C SER A 13 -15.60 0.27 -12.75
N ILE A 14 -15.82 -0.95 -13.22
CA ILE A 14 -15.62 -2.17 -12.41
C ILE A 14 -14.15 -2.30 -11.96
N GLY A 15 -13.20 -2.11 -12.88
CA GLY A 15 -11.78 -2.16 -12.56
C GLY A 15 -11.37 -1.17 -11.49
N LEU A 16 -11.84 0.07 -11.57
CA LEU A 16 -11.57 1.10 -10.56
C LEU A 16 -12.20 0.78 -9.19
N VAL A 17 -13.43 0.30 -9.18
CA VAL A 17 -14.10 -0.12 -7.93
C VAL A 17 -13.33 -1.27 -7.27
N LEU A 18 -12.89 -2.26 -8.06
CA LEU A 18 -12.06 -3.35 -7.56
C LEU A 18 -10.71 -2.84 -7.05
N ALA A 19 -10.06 -1.90 -7.74
CA ALA A 19 -8.81 -1.30 -7.27
C ALA A 19 -8.99 -0.60 -5.92
N VAL A 20 -10.05 0.19 -5.75
CA VAL A 20 -10.38 0.82 -4.46
C VAL A 20 -10.62 -0.24 -3.38
N PHE A 21 -11.35 -1.31 -3.71
CA PHE A 21 -11.56 -2.41 -2.76
C PHE A 21 -10.23 -3.06 -2.32
N PHE A 22 -9.31 -3.30 -3.25
CA PHE A 22 -7.98 -3.84 -2.93
C PHE A 22 -7.14 -2.88 -2.07
N VAL A 23 -7.22 -1.57 -2.34
CA VAL A 23 -6.56 -0.56 -1.48
C VAL A 23 -7.12 -0.62 -0.07
N LEU A 24 -8.45 -0.63 0.08
CA LEU A 24 -9.08 -0.71 1.40
C LEU A 24 -8.77 -2.03 2.11
N ALA A 25 -8.70 -3.14 1.39
CA ALA A 25 -8.29 -4.43 1.95
C ALA A 25 -6.83 -4.38 2.43
N TYR A 26 -5.93 -3.78 1.64
CA TYR A 26 -4.55 -3.58 2.05
C TYR A 26 -4.45 -2.72 3.32
N GLU A 27 -5.14 -1.58 3.37
CA GLU A 27 -5.16 -0.70 4.54
C GLU A 27 -5.74 -1.37 5.78
N PHE A 28 -6.77 -2.20 5.61
CA PHE A 28 -7.32 -2.98 6.72
C PHE A 28 -6.30 -3.97 7.28
N ILE A 29 -5.62 -4.72 6.40
CA ILE A 29 -4.57 -5.67 6.78
C ILE A 29 -3.40 -4.93 7.44
N ASN A 30 -2.99 -3.81 6.86
CA ASN A 30 -1.97 -2.93 7.41
C ASN A 30 -2.33 -2.46 8.82
N GLY A 31 -3.56 -2.00 9.01
CA GLY A 31 -4.04 -1.48 10.29
C GLY A 31 -3.94 -2.50 11.41
N PHE A 32 -4.39 -3.74 11.22
CA PHE A 32 -4.30 -4.74 12.30
C PHE A 32 -2.87 -5.27 12.48
N HIS A 33 -2.08 -5.36 11.43
CA HIS A 33 -0.69 -5.79 11.49
C HIS A 33 0.17 -4.79 12.28
N ASP A 34 0.05 -3.50 11.97
CA ASP A 34 0.81 -2.45 12.66
C ASP A 34 0.32 -2.21 14.08
N THR A 35 -0.99 -2.33 14.34
CA THR A 35 -1.53 -2.23 15.69
C THR A 35 -0.91 -3.29 16.62
N ALA A 36 -0.74 -4.53 16.15
CA ALA A 36 -0.11 -5.58 16.93
C ALA A 36 1.31 -5.18 17.38
N ASN A 37 2.09 -4.61 16.49
CA ASN A 37 3.44 -4.12 16.79
C ASN A 37 3.43 -2.94 17.78
N ALA A 38 2.50 -2.01 17.62
CA ALA A 38 2.40 -0.82 18.44
C ALA A 38 1.98 -1.11 19.89
N VAL A 39 1.08 -2.08 20.10
CA VAL A 39 0.49 -2.36 21.43
C VAL A 39 1.13 -3.52 22.17
N ALA A 40 1.97 -4.33 21.50
CA ALA A 40 2.55 -5.55 22.08
C ALA A 40 3.25 -5.30 23.42
N THR A 41 4.11 -4.29 23.49
CA THR A 41 4.84 -3.94 24.72
C THR A 41 3.91 -3.46 25.84
N VAL A 42 2.90 -2.67 25.51
CA VAL A 42 1.92 -2.13 26.48
C VAL A 42 1.09 -3.26 27.09
N ILE A 43 0.68 -4.22 26.27
CA ILE A 43 -0.09 -5.38 26.71
C ILE A 43 0.80 -6.34 27.53
N TYR A 44 2.02 -6.58 27.05
CA TYR A 44 2.96 -7.49 27.70
C TYR A 44 3.38 -7.01 29.09
N THR A 45 3.63 -5.71 29.24
CA THR A 45 3.99 -5.08 30.52
C THR A 45 2.79 -4.85 31.42
N LYS A 46 1.56 -5.14 30.95
CA LYS A 46 0.31 -4.87 31.68
C LYS A 46 0.13 -3.40 32.09
N ALA A 47 0.74 -2.47 31.34
CA ALA A 47 0.64 -1.04 31.59
C ALA A 47 -0.79 -0.51 31.43
N MET A 48 -1.58 -1.15 30.55
CA MET A 48 -3.03 -0.90 30.42
C MET A 48 -3.75 -2.16 29.87
N PRO A 49 -5.08 -2.25 30.05
CA PRO A 49 -5.89 -3.33 29.49
C PRO A 49 -5.77 -3.40 27.96
N ALA A 50 -5.71 -4.60 27.40
CA ALA A 50 -5.47 -4.80 25.96
C ALA A 50 -6.47 -4.04 25.05
N HIS A 51 -7.76 -4.04 25.40
CA HIS A 51 -8.77 -3.33 24.63
C HIS A 51 -8.55 -1.80 24.64
N MET A 52 -8.10 -1.23 25.74
CA MET A 52 -7.77 0.19 25.84
C MET A 52 -6.52 0.53 25.02
N ALA A 53 -5.50 -0.34 25.04
CA ALA A 53 -4.30 -0.17 24.25
C ALA A 53 -4.62 -0.12 22.74
N VAL A 54 -5.48 -1.04 22.27
CA VAL A 54 -5.90 -1.08 20.86
C VAL A 54 -6.70 0.15 20.47
N VAL A 55 -7.68 0.56 21.29
CA VAL A 55 -8.48 1.77 21.02
C VAL A 55 -7.60 3.02 21.03
N ALA A 56 -6.71 3.15 22.02
CA ALA A 56 -5.79 4.29 22.08
C ALA A 56 -4.86 4.33 20.84
N SER A 57 -4.31 3.17 20.45
CA SER A 57 -3.49 3.08 19.22
C SER A 57 -4.26 3.55 17.99
N GLY A 58 -5.50 3.12 17.82
CA GLY A 58 -6.35 3.56 16.71
C GLY A 58 -6.61 5.08 16.70
N LEU A 59 -6.92 5.65 17.86
CA LEU A 59 -7.15 7.10 17.99
C LEU A 59 -5.89 7.91 17.70
N PHE A 60 -4.73 7.50 18.24
CA PHE A 60 -3.46 8.17 17.96
C PHE A 60 -3.02 8.02 16.51
N ASN A 61 -3.28 6.87 15.89
CA ASN A 61 -2.99 6.65 14.47
C ASN A 61 -3.86 7.58 13.60
N PHE A 62 -5.16 7.67 13.89
CA PHE A 62 -6.06 8.59 13.21
C PHE A 62 -5.62 10.05 13.38
N ALA A 63 -5.30 10.47 14.60
CA ALA A 63 -4.80 11.80 14.87
C ALA A 63 -3.46 12.06 14.14
N GLY A 64 -2.57 11.08 14.09
CA GLY A 64 -1.30 11.16 13.38
C GLY A 64 -1.48 11.40 11.88
N VAL A 65 -2.42 10.71 11.25
CA VAL A 65 -2.75 10.93 9.82
C VAL A 65 -3.31 12.31 9.59
N MET A 66 -4.20 12.78 10.47
CA MET A 66 -4.81 14.12 10.34
C MET A 66 -3.81 15.26 10.55
N LEU A 67 -2.84 15.09 11.43
CA LEU A 67 -1.86 16.12 11.80
C LEU A 67 -0.53 15.99 11.04
N GLY A 68 -0.13 14.78 10.68
CA GLY A 68 1.18 14.50 10.08
C GLY A 68 1.30 14.84 8.59
N GLY A 69 0.17 15.09 7.91
CA GLY A 69 0.16 15.46 6.50
C GLY A 69 0.51 14.31 5.55
N LEU A 70 0.68 14.65 4.27
CA LEU A 70 0.84 13.71 3.17
C LEU A 70 2.30 13.50 2.74
N GLY A 71 3.29 13.97 3.49
CA GLY A 71 4.70 13.96 3.08
C GLY A 71 5.23 12.56 2.72
N VAL A 72 4.93 11.56 3.55
CA VAL A 72 5.34 10.17 3.31
C VAL A 72 4.63 9.59 2.08
N ALA A 73 3.34 9.88 1.91
CA ALA A 73 2.57 9.42 0.76
C ALA A 73 3.15 9.98 -0.56
N TYR A 74 3.50 11.26 -0.59
CA TYR A 74 4.17 11.88 -1.74
C TYR A 74 5.53 11.24 -2.02
N ALA A 75 6.34 10.98 -0.99
CA ALA A 75 7.62 10.32 -1.17
C ALA A 75 7.48 8.92 -1.79
N ILE A 76 6.47 8.15 -1.37
CA ILE A 76 6.19 6.81 -1.93
C ILE A 76 5.72 6.90 -3.39
N VAL A 77 4.86 7.86 -3.72
CA VAL A 77 4.38 8.05 -5.09
C VAL A 77 5.53 8.40 -6.05
N HIS A 78 6.52 9.16 -5.58
CA HIS A 78 7.70 9.50 -6.39
C HIS A 78 8.68 8.36 -6.61
N LEU A 79 8.53 7.21 -5.95
CA LEU A 79 9.32 6.00 -6.26
C LEU A 79 8.99 5.41 -7.64
N LEU A 80 7.79 5.66 -8.15
CA LEU A 80 7.42 5.29 -9.51
C LEU A 80 7.77 6.44 -10.46
N PRO A 81 8.59 6.21 -11.52
CA PRO A 81 8.90 7.24 -12.50
C PRO A 81 7.63 7.71 -13.21
N ILE A 82 7.43 9.02 -13.28
CA ILE A 82 6.27 9.62 -13.95
C ILE A 82 6.28 9.24 -15.44
N ASP A 83 7.44 9.19 -16.06
CA ASP A 83 7.60 8.82 -17.47
C ASP A 83 7.13 7.39 -17.75
N LEU A 84 7.33 6.48 -16.80
CA LEU A 84 6.85 5.11 -16.87
C LEU A 84 5.31 5.06 -16.80
N LEU A 85 4.69 5.88 -15.95
CA LEU A 85 3.24 5.98 -15.82
C LEU A 85 2.59 6.65 -17.04
N LEU A 86 3.23 7.66 -17.63
CA LEU A 86 2.74 8.36 -18.82
C LEU A 86 2.90 7.55 -20.11
N GLY A 87 3.89 6.66 -20.17
CA GLY A 87 4.13 5.76 -21.29
C GLY A 87 3.29 4.49 -21.30
N MET A 88 2.57 4.21 -20.21
CA MET A 88 1.75 3.01 -20.07
C MET A 88 0.35 3.21 -20.64
N ASP A 89 -0.16 2.17 -21.29
CA ASP A 89 -1.59 2.05 -21.53
C ASP A 89 -2.34 1.90 -20.19
N SER A 90 -3.55 2.45 -20.13
CA SER A 90 -4.39 2.42 -18.90
C SER A 90 -4.58 1.01 -18.32
N THR A 91 -4.62 0.00 -19.20
CA THR A 91 -4.71 -1.42 -18.79
C THR A 91 -3.46 -1.88 -18.06
N GLN A 92 -2.28 -1.52 -18.56
CA GLN A 92 -0.99 -1.88 -17.96
C GLN A 92 -0.83 -1.22 -16.58
N GLY A 93 -1.21 0.05 -16.47
CA GLY A 93 -1.21 0.77 -15.19
C GLY A 93 -2.10 0.10 -14.15
N LEU A 94 -3.29 -0.34 -14.57
CA LEU A 94 -4.24 -1.02 -13.69
C LEU A 94 -3.72 -2.39 -13.22
N ILE A 95 -3.15 -3.18 -14.13
CA ILE A 95 -2.49 -4.46 -13.81
C ILE A 95 -1.33 -4.25 -12.83
N MET A 96 -0.53 -3.20 -13.04
CA MET A 96 0.59 -2.86 -12.17
C MET A 96 0.13 -2.55 -10.74
N VAL A 97 -0.92 -1.73 -10.59
CA VAL A 97 -1.51 -1.41 -9.27
C VAL A 97 -2.03 -2.67 -8.58
N PHE A 98 -2.77 -3.53 -9.29
CA PHE A 98 -3.24 -4.80 -8.72
C PHE A 98 -2.09 -5.72 -8.32
N SER A 99 -1.05 -5.85 -9.14
CA SER A 99 0.12 -6.69 -8.84
C SER A 99 0.85 -6.20 -7.59
N LEU A 100 1.01 -4.88 -7.44
CA LEU A 100 1.63 -4.24 -6.29
C LEU A 100 0.83 -4.50 -5.01
N LEU A 101 -0.46 -4.21 -5.03
CA LEU A 101 -1.35 -4.41 -3.88
C LEU A 101 -1.44 -5.88 -3.50
N PHE A 102 -1.60 -6.76 -4.48
CA PHE A 102 -1.65 -8.20 -4.25
C PHE A 102 -0.36 -8.72 -3.59
N SER A 103 0.81 -8.31 -4.10
CA SER A 103 2.10 -8.68 -3.51
C SER A 103 2.24 -8.21 -2.07
N ALA A 104 1.83 -6.96 -1.80
CA ALA A 104 1.88 -6.39 -0.47
C ALA A 104 0.91 -7.10 0.50
N ILE A 105 -0.31 -7.41 0.06
CA ILE A 105 -1.31 -8.15 0.84
C ILE A 105 -0.79 -9.55 1.18
N VAL A 106 -0.30 -10.28 0.19
CA VAL A 106 0.21 -11.66 0.39
C VAL A 106 1.38 -11.66 1.38
N TRP A 107 2.29 -10.70 1.25
CA TRP A 107 3.42 -10.58 2.17
C TRP A 107 2.96 -10.25 3.59
N ASN A 108 2.11 -9.25 3.78
CA ASN A 108 1.62 -8.86 5.10
C ASN A 108 0.81 -9.98 5.76
N LEU A 109 -0.08 -10.66 5.03
CA LEU A 109 -0.81 -11.81 5.55
C LEU A 109 0.10 -12.99 5.88
N GLY A 110 1.10 -13.25 5.03
CA GLY A 110 2.08 -14.31 5.27
C GLY A 110 2.90 -14.06 6.53
N THR A 111 3.46 -12.86 6.67
CA THR A 111 4.23 -12.50 7.87
C THR A 111 3.37 -12.50 9.13
N TRP A 112 2.13 -12.06 9.04
CA TRP A 112 1.18 -12.16 10.15
C TRP A 112 0.88 -13.61 10.52
N TYR A 113 0.59 -14.47 9.54
CA TYR A 113 0.29 -15.88 9.77
C TYR A 113 1.46 -16.63 10.43
N PHE A 114 2.68 -16.35 10.02
CA PHE A 114 3.89 -16.95 10.59
C PHE A 114 4.39 -16.26 11.86
N GLY A 115 3.75 -15.18 12.31
CA GLY A 115 4.17 -14.40 13.48
C GLY A 115 5.51 -13.69 13.30
N ILE A 116 5.87 -13.36 12.08
CA ILE A 116 7.13 -12.66 11.73
C ILE A 116 6.86 -11.15 11.78
N PRO A 117 7.57 -10.39 12.62
CA PRO A 117 7.42 -8.93 12.63
C PRO A 117 7.88 -8.36 11.29
N ALA A 118 7.04 -7.58 10.65
CA ALA A 118 7.32 -6.93 9.38
C ALA A 118 6.86 -5.48 9.41
N SER A 119 7.46 -4.65 8.55
CA SER A 119 7.04 -3.27 8.34
C SER A 119 6.21 -3.18 7.07
N SER A 120 4.98 -2.72 7.19
CA SER A 120 4.07 -2.51 6.07
C SER A 120 4.60 -1.48 5.06
N SER A 121 5.29 -0.44 5.54
CA SER A 121 5.94 0.54 4.65
C SER A 121 7.05 -0.09 3.81
N HIS A 122 7.90 -0.94 4.41
CA HIS A 122 8.92 -1.68 3.66
C HIS A 122 8.30 -2.68 2.70
N THR A 123 7.20 -3.33 3.07
CA THR A 123 6.45 -4.21 2.19
C THR A 123 5.93 -3.47 0.97
N LEU A 124 5.34 -2.29 1.16
CA LEU A 124 4.85 -1.46 0.06
C LEU A 124 5.98 -1.01 -0.88
N ILE A 125 7.08 -0.50 -0.31
CA ILE A 125 8.27 -0.11 -1.08
C ILE A 125 8.82 -1.30 -1.86
N GLY A 126 8.98 -2.46 -1.21
CA GLY A 126 9.45 -3.69 -1.86
C GLY A 126 8.53 -4.14 -3.00
N SER A 127 7.21 -4.02 -2.84
CA SER A 127 6.24 -4.33 -3.88
C SER A 127 6.35 -3.37 -5.08
N ILE A 128 6.54 -2.08 -4.81
CA ILE A 128 6.76 -1.06 -5.86
C ILE A 128 8.03 -1.38 -6.65
N LEU A 129 9.14 -1.61 -5.95
CA LEU A 129 10.43 -1.92 -6.57
C LEU A 129 10.38 -3.24 -7.36
N GLY A 130 9.71 -4.26 -6.81
CA GLY A 130 9.56 -5.56 -7.47
C GLY A 130 8.73 -5.49 -8.74
N VAL A 131 7.58 -4.84 -8.69
CA VAL A 131 6.68 -4.70 -9.86
C VAL A 131 7.28 -3.76 -10.90
N GLY A 132 7.87 -2.62 -10.48
CA GLY A 132 8.55 -1.70 -11.37
C GLY A 132 9.76 -2.34 -12.07
N GLY A 133 10.58 -3.09 -11.32
CA GLY A 133 11.71 -3.84 -11.87
C GLY A 133 11.28 -4.94 -12.84
N ALA A 134 10.23 -5.71 -12.51
CA ALA A 134 9.68 -6.71 -13.41
C ALA A 134 9.16 -6.10 -14.72
N TYR A 135 8.46 -4.97 -14.61
CA TYR A 135 7.97 -4.25 -15.79
C TYR A 135 9.13 -3.78 -16.68
N ALA A 136 10.18 -3.19 -16.09
CA ALA A 136 11.35 -2.74 -16.84
C ALA A 136 12.04 -3.91 -17.59
N LEU A 137 12.13 -5.08 -16.94
CA LEU A 137 12.71 -6.27 -17.57
C LEU A 137 11.85 -6.79 -18.73
N ILE A 138 10.52 -6.79 -18.59
CA ILE A 138 9.58 -7.27 -19.62
C ILE A 138 9.54 -6.31 -20.81
N SER A 139 9.56 -4.98 -20.54
CA SER A 139 9.49 -3.94 -21.56
C SER A 139 10.84 -3.66 -22.25
N HIS A 140 11.91 -4.38 -21.88
CA HIS A 140 13.27 -4.15 -22.36
C HIS A 140 13.79 -2.72 -22.12
N GLN A 141 13.20 -2.02 -21.16
CA GLN A 141 13.67 -0.69 -20.76
C GLN A 141 14.81 -0.80 -19.75
N PRO A 142 15.78 0.15 -19.72
CA PRO A 142 16.83 0.13 -18.72
C PRO A 142 16.24 0.27 -17.30
N LEU A 143 16.74 -0.52 -16.35
CA LEU A 143 16.25 -0.56 -14.96
C LEU A 143 16.22 0.83 -14.28
N LYS A 144 17.04 1.76 -14.74
CA LYS A 144 17.03 3.16 -14.25
C LYS A 144 15.75 3.92 -14.58
N GLU A 145 15.04 3.53 -15.64
CA GLU A 145 13.76 4.13 -16.01
C GLU A 145 12.58 3.46 -15.31
N GLY A 146 12.77 2.22 -14.81
CA GLY A 146 11.76 1.49 -14.06
C GLY A 146 11.69 1.81 -12.57
N ILE A 147 12.72 2.44 -12.01
CA ILE A 147 12.82 2.73 -10.58
C ILE A 147 13.55 4.06 -10.37
N ASN A 148 12.89 5.00 -9.73
CA ASN A 148 13.52 6.27 -9.35
C ASN A 148 14.27 6.08 -8.02
N VAL A 149 15.59 5.98 -8.09
CA VAL A 149 16.49 5.78 -6.94
C VAL A 149 17.37 7.01 -6.63
N GLY A 150 17.03 8.18 -7.21
CA GLY A 150 17.74 9.44 -7.02
C GLY A 150 17.30 10.25 -5.82
#